data_fff74ceb7342b5abb49cf5cd45204240
#
_entry.id   fff74ceb7342b5abb49cf5cd45204240
#
_cell.length_a   1.000
_cell.length_b   1.000
_cell.length_c   1.000
_cell.angle_alpha   90.00
_cell.angle_beta   90.00
_cell.angle_gamma   90.00
#
_symmetry.space_group_name_H-M   'P 1'
#
loop_
_entity.id
_entity.type
_entity.pdbx_description
1 polymer ?
#
loop_
_entity_poly.entity_id
_entity_poly.type
_entity_poly.pdbx_seq_one_letter_code
_entity_poly.pdbx_strand_id
1 'polypeptide(L)'
;LERCDCFMKNTRMMRVGNNLLPNCLGGHNILLIEKIKDKSLRKIYAENTIKNGWSRSVLSIQIESHFHKRIGGTNNNFSALLPPNDSDLVNNTFKDPYIFDFITLHQNYKEKELEEALLDKIRDVLLELGKGFSFVGNQYKISVDGNDYYIDLLFYHLELRCYIVVELKVNKFKPEYTGQLGFYVTAIDETLRTKNDNPTIGLLLCKD
;
A
#
# COMPACT_ATOMS: atom_id res chain seq x y z
N LEU A 1 35.89 -13.60 -6.89
CA LEU A 1 35.18 -13.98 -5.63
C LEU A 1 35.81 -13.29 -4.43
N GLU A 2 36.04 -12.01 -4.52
CA GLU A 2 36.46 -11.16 -3.39
C GLU A 2 36.09 -9.74 -3.81
N ARG A 3 35.01 -9.19 -3.25
CA ARG A 3 34.72 -7.75 -3.15
C ARG A 3 33.25 -7.50 -2.81
N CYS A 4 32.88 -7.78 -1.58
CA CYS A 4 31.65 -7.24 -0.98
C CYS A 4 31.83 -6.75 0.46
N ASP A 5 33.08 -6.64 0.96
CA ASP A 5 33.35 -6.29 2.38
C ASP A 5 33.69 -4.81 2.63
N CYS A 6 33.51 -3.92 1.66
CA CYS A 6 33.95 -2.54 1.79
C CYS A 6 32.89 -1.51 2.18
N PHE A 7 31.62 -1.91 2.45
CA PHE A 7 30.54 -0.94 2.73
C PHE A 7 30.08 -0.86 4.19
N MET A 8 30.69 -1.62 5.09
CA MET A 8 30.26 -1.71 6.50
C MET A 8 31.17 -1.07 7.54
N LYS A 9 32.19 -0.32 7.17
CA LYS A 9 33.20 0.19 8.13
C LYS A 9 33.25 1.69 8.41
N ASN A 10 32.26 2.48 8.02
CA ASN A 10 32.28 3.93 8.33
C ASN A 10 30.92 4.52 8.76
N THR A 11 30.14 3.79 9.55
CA THR A 11 29.00 4.39 10.24
C THR A 11 29.45 4.82 11.64
N ARG A 12 29.99 6.02 11.74
CA ARG A 12 30.25 6.71 13.02
C ARG A 12 28.91 6.89 13.71
N MET A 13 28.59 6.02 14.69
CA MET A 13 27.44 6.18 15.56
C MET A 13 27.54 7.52 16.29
N MET A 14 26.81 8.53 15.84
CA MET A 14 26.51 9.68 16.69
C MET A 14 25.55 9.24 17.77
N ARG A 15 26.03 9.14 19.00
CA ARG A 15 25.19 8.97 20.19
C ARG A 15 24.41 10.27 20.40
N VAL A 16 23.18 10.29 19.99
CA VAL A 16 22.19 11.32 20.34
C VAL A 16 21.16 10.67 21.25
N GLY A 17 21.45 10.68 22.55
CA GLY A 17 20.54 10.17 23.60
C GLY A 17 20.22 8.67 23.53
N ASN A 18 19.79 8.09 24.65
CA ASN A 18 19.58 6.65 24.87
C ASN A 18 18.42 6.00 24.07
N ASN A 19 18.07 6.47 22.86
CA ASN A 19 16.93 6.00 22.06
C ASN A 19 17.23 5.90 20.55
N LEU A 20 18.39 5.35 20.18
CA LEU A 20 18.68 4.99 18.80
C LEU A 20 17.97 3.66 18.49
N LEU A 21 17.07 3.67 17.53
CA LEU A 21 16.54 2.43 16.95
C LEU A 21 17.65 1.76 16.14
N PRO A 22 18.08 0.54 16.46
CA PRO A 22 19.36 -0.02 16.04
C PRO A 22 19.52 -0.27 14.54
N ASN A 23 18.49 -0.14 13.72
CA ASN A 23 18.50 -0.48 12.30
C ASN A 23 18.09 0.68 11.35
N CYS A 24 17.93 1.90 11.85
CA CYS A 24 17.64 3.06 11.01
C CYS A 24 18.93 3.78 10.60
N LEU A 25 19.09 4.08 9.31
CA LEU A 25 20.22 4.87 8.80
C LEU A 25 20.28 6.24 9.50
N GLY A 26 21.48 6.76 9.77
CA GLY A 26 21.68 8.01 10.52
C GLY A 26 20.84 9.20 10.00
N GLY A 27 20.68 9.33 8.69
CA GLY A 27 19.85 10.38 8.08
C GLY A 27 18.36 10.28 8.38
N HIS A 28 17.81 9.08 8.57
CA HIS A 28 16.42 8.87 8.97
C HIS A 28 16.19 9.27 10.43
N ASN A 29 17.13 8.91 11.32
CA ASN A 29 17.04 9.27 12.73
C ASN A 29 17.05 10.80 12.93
N ILE A 30 17.88 11.54 12.18
CA ILE A 30 17.89 13.00 12.21
C ILE A 30 16.52 13.55 11.81
N LEU A 31 15.98 13.11 10.69
CA LEU A 31 14.67 13.53 10.19
C LEU A 31 13.53 13.26 11.21
N LEU A 32 13.55 12.08 11.84
CA LEU A 32 12.57 11.71 12.85
C LEU A 32 12.65 12.60 14.09
N ILE A 33 13.86 12.95 14.54
CA ILE A 33 14.06 13.83 15.69
C ILE A 33 13.63 15.27 15.40
N GLU A 34 13.94 15.76 14.20
CA GLU A 34 13.61 17.11 13.76
C GLU A 34 12.09 17.30 13.58
N LYS A 35 11.43 16.34 12.92
CA LYS A 35 10.02 16.48 12.54
C LYS A 35 9.02 15.98 13.59
N ILE A 36 9.41 15.07 14.48
CA ILE A 36 8.49 14.44 15.43
C ILE A 36 9.00 14.62 16.85
N LYS A 37 8.25 15.35 17.69
CA LYS A 37 8.61 15.57 19.11
C LYS A 37 8.27 14.36 20.00
N ASP A 38 7.17 13.67 19.70
CA ASP A 38 6.69 12.52 20.45
C ASP A 38 7.56 11.28 20.20
N LYS A 39 8.08 10.69 21.28
CA LYS A 39 8.96 9.52 21.23
C LYS A 39 8.24 8.25 20.75
N SER A 40 6.98 8.05 21.15
CA SER A 40 6.16 6.90 20.76
C SER A 40 5.88 6.95 19.27
N LEU A 41 5.55 8.13 18.78
CA LEU A 41 5.29 8.36 17.36
C LEU A 41 6.57 8.16 16.52
N ARG A 42 7.73 8.63 16.99
CA ARG A 42 9.02 8.35 16.34
C ARG A 42 9.29 6.87 16.18
N LYS A 43 8.95 6.06 17.20
CA LYS A 43 9.11 4.61 17.16
C LYS A 43 8.26 3.99 16.06
N ILE A 44 6.99 4.40 15.94
CA ILE A 44 6.08 3.94 14.89
C ILE A 44 6.65 4.21 13.49
N TYR A 45 7.11 5.43 13.24
CA TYR A 45 7.70 5.78 11.93
C TYR A 45 9.01 5.05 11.66
N ALA A 46 9.86 4.86 12.66
CA ALA A 46 11.11 4.14 12.49
C ALA A 46 10.89 2.65 12.19
N GLU A 47 9.98 1.99 12.90
CA GLU A 47 9.60 0.60 12.65
C GLU A 47 9.03 0.42 11.24
N ASN A 48 8.14 1.33 10.83
CA ASN A 48 7.59 1.31 9.48
C ASN A 48 8.63 1.66 8.40
N THR A 49 9.59 2.54 8.69
CA THR A 49 10.72 2.82 7.79
C THR A 49 11.53 1.56 7.52
N ILE A 50 11.82 0.79 8.56
CA ILE A 50 12.58 -0.48 8.44
C ILE A 50 11.73 -1.51 7.70
N LYS A 51 10.47 -1.70 8.12
CA LYS A 51 9.55 -2.68 7.55
C LYS A 51 9.35 -2.46 6.05
N ASN A 52 9.12 -1.21 5.65
CA ASN A 52 8.78 -0.85 4.28
C ASN A 52 9.98 -0.42 3.43
N GLY A 53 11.19 -0.34 4.01
CA GLY A 53 12.39 0.09 3.30
C GLY A 53 12.32 1.54 2.80
N TRP A 54 11.65 2.44 3.53
CA TRP A 54 11.49 3.83 3.10
C TRP A 54 12.82 4.57 2.97
N SER A 55 13.01 5.28 1.87
CA SER A 55 14.07 6.28 1.75
C SER A 55 13.78 7.49 2.63
N ARG A 56 14.78 8.35 2.84
CA ARG A 56 14.59 9.59 3.64
C ARG A 56 13.49 10.49 3.07
N SER A 57 13.38 10.59 1.74
CA SER A 57 12.34 11.36 1.05
C SER A 57 10.95 10.76 1.27
N VAL A 58 10.82 9.43 1.13
CA VAL A 58 9.56 8.72 1.39
C VAL A 58 9.15 8.87 2.86
N LEU A 59 10.07 8.72 3.81
CA LEU A 59 9.79 8.95 5.23
C LEU A 59 9.29 10.37 5.49
N SER A 60 9.88 11.41 4.85
CA SER A 60 9.41 12.79 4.98
C SER A 60 7.95 12.93 4.53
N ILE A 61 7.61 12.37 3.37
CA ILE A 61 6.25 12.37 2.83
C ILE A 61 5.28 11.65 3.79
N GLN A 62 5.67 10.47 4.30
CA GLN A 62 4.82 9.70 5.22
C GLN A 62 4.60 10.43 6.56
N ILE A 63 5.57 11.20 7.05
CA ILE A 63 5.41 12.05 8.23
C ILE A 63 4.41 13.18 7.94
N GLU A 64 4.58 13.89 6.82
CA GLU A 64 3.75 15.01 6.41
C GLU A 64 2.30 14.59 6.14
N SER A 65 2.10 13.43 5.54
CA SER A 65 0.79 12.82 5.27
C SER A 65 0.15 12.13 6.49
N HIS A 66 0.74 12.27 7.68
CA HIS A 66 0.24 11.66 8.92
C HIS A 66 -0.04 10.15 8.81
N PHE A 67 0.86 9.40 8.18
CA PHE A 67 0.76 7.96 7.97
C PHE A 67 0.26 7.19 9.21
N HIS A 68 0.71 7.56 10.41
CA HIS A 68 0.30 6.91 11.67
C HIS A 68 -1.20 7.00 11.98
N LYS A 69 -1.93 7.95 11.39
CA LYS A 69 -3.38 8.10 11.55
C LYS A 69 -4.18 7.28 10.53
N ARG A 70 -3.53 6.83 9.47
CA ARG A 70 -4.15 6.14 8.34
C ARG A 70 -4.03 4.62 8.39
N ILE A 71 -3.10 4.10 9.21
CA ILE A 71 -2.93 2.66 9.39
C ILE A 71 -4.07 2.14 10.27
N GLY A 72 -4.70 1.04 9.83
CA GLY A 72 -5.74 0.37 10.60
C GLY A 72 -7.09 1.08 10.64
N GLY A 73 -7.24 2.20 9.89
CA GLY A 73 -8.51 2.93 9.78
C GLY A 73 -9.49 2.36 8.76
N THR A 74 -9.07 1.37 7.98
CA THR A 74 -9.83 0.82 6.86
C THR A 74 -11.14 0.19 7.33
N ASN A 75 -12.24 0.63 6.74
CA ASN A 75 -13.55 0.01 6.95
C ASN A 75 -13.59 -1.31 6.19
N ASN A 76 -13.52 -2.44 6.88
CA ASN A 76 -13.37 -3.76 6.25
C ASN A 76 -14.08 -4.87 7.04
N ASN A 77 -14.19 -6.04 6.42
CA ASN A 77 -14.78 -7.25 6.99
C ASN A 77 -13.75 -8.37 7.27
N PHE A 78 -12.47 -8.05 7.27
CA PHE A 78 -11.40 -9.06 7.35
C PHE A 78 -11.45 -9.88 8.64
N SER A 79 -11.78 -9.25 9.79
CA SER A 79 -11.90 -9.95 11.08
C SER A 79 -13.01 -11.00 11.08
N ALA A 80 -14.01 -10.88 10.22
CA ALA A 80 -15.10 -11.84 10.10
C ALA A 80 -14.79 -13.00 9.12
N LEU A 81 -13.85 -12.78 8.17
CA LEU A 81 -13.59 -13.71 7.06
C LEU A 81 -12.23 -14.40 7.14
N LEU A 82 -11.26 -13.83 7.86
CA LEU A 82 -9.89 -14.34 7.94
C LEU A 82 -9.53 -14.79 9.37
N PRO A 83 -8.61 -15.77 9.51
CA PRO A 83 -8.01 -16.10 10.78
C PRO A 83 -7.37 -14.86 11.45
N PRO A 84 -7.31 -14.78 12.79
CA PRO A 84 -6.84 -13.58 13.50
C PRO A 84 -5.49 -13.05 13.03
N ASN A 85 -4.50 -13.92 12.82
CA ASN A 85 -3.15 -13.51 12.37
C ASN A 85 -3.17 -12.88 10.98
N ASP A 86 -3.97 -13.42 10.06
CA ASP A 86 -4.08 -12.92 8.69
C ASP A 86 -4.91 -11.62 8.66
N SER A 87 -5.96 -11.54 9.45
CA SER A 87 -6.76 -10.33 9.64
C SER A 87 -5.92 -9.16 10.18
N ASP A 88 -5.08 -9.40 11.19
CA ASP A 88 -4.17 -8.38 11.73
C ASP A 88 -3.13 -7.93 10.69
N LEU A 89 -2.58 -8.86 9.91
CA LEU A 89 -1.63 -8.55 8.85
C LEU A 89 -2.28 -7.69 7.77
N VAL A 90 -3.49 -8.04 7.33
CA VAL A 90 -4.24 -7.29 6.33
C VAL A 90 -4.59 -5.89 6.85
N ASN A 91 -5.12 -5.77 8.07
CA ASN A 91 -5.44 -4.48 8.68
C ASN A 91 -4.21 -3.55 8.79
N ASN A 92 -3.01 -4.10 9.01
CA ASN A 92 -1.77 -3.33 9.06
C ASN A 92 -1.18 -3.02 7.66
N THR A 93 -1.72 -3.62 6.61
CA THR A 93 -1.23 -3.45 5.24
C THR A 93 -1.99 -2.33 4.52
N PHE A 94 -3.31 -2.28 4.69
CA PHE A 94 -4.14 -1.30 4.01
C PHE A 94 -4.27 0.01 4.79
N LYS A 95 -4.47 1.10 4.08
CA LYS A 95 -4.63 2.46 4.61
C LYS A 95 -6.02 3.00 4.33
N ASP A 96 -6.44 3.97 5.12
CA ASP A 96 -7.63 4.78 4.86
C ASP A 96 -7.44 6.18 5.50
N PRO A 97 -7.48 7.25 4.70
CA PRO A 97 -7.49 7.28 3.23
C PRO A 97 -6.11 6.98 2.60
N TYR A 98 -6.11 6.60 1.33
CA TYR A 98 -4.94 6.68 0.46
C TYR A 98 -4.75 8.12 -0.05
N ILE A 99 -3.49 8.55 -0.19
CA ILE A 99 -3.17 9.91 -0.64
C ILE A 99 -2.48 9.85 -2.00
N PHE A 100 -3.14 10.39 -3.00
CA PHE A 100 -2.65 10.44 -4.38
C PHE A 100 -2.39 11.89 -4.85
N ASP A 101 -1.87 12.76 -3.96
CA ASP A 101 -1.58 14.17 -4.25
C ASP A 101 -0.55 14.38 -5.38
N PHE A 102 0.19 13.33 -5.73
CA PHE A 102 1.11 13.33 -6.87
C PHE A 102 0.40 13.23 -8.23
N ILE A 103 -0.92 12.99 -8.25
CA ILE A 103 -1.74 12.94 -9.45
C ILE A 103 -2.38 14.31 -9.66
N THR A 104 -2.14 14.90 -10.85
CA THR A 104 -2.75 16.16 -11.25
C THR A 104 -3.89 15.86 -12.22
N LEU A 105 -5.12 16.12 -11.79
CA LEU A 105 -6.32 15.94 -12.59
C LEU A 105 -7.16 17.24 -12.60
N HIS A 106 -7.92 17.44 -13.69
CA HIS A 106 -8.90 18.53 -13.77
C HIS A 106 -10.08 18.27 -12.82
N GLN A 107 -10.84 19.30 -12.46
CA GLN A 107 -11.91 19.16 -11.45
C GLN A 107 -12.99 18.13 -11.79
N ASN A 108 -13.26 17.86 -13.08
CA ASN A 108 -14.30 16.96 -13.57
C ASN A 108 -13.71 15.78 -14.38
N TYR A 109 -12.68 15.13 -13.83
CA TYR A 109 -12.09 13.95 -14.49
C TYR A 109 -13.00 12.72 -14.44
N LYS A 110 -12.83 11.84 -15.44
CA LYS A 110 -13.50 10.52 -15.53
C LYS A 110 -12.65 9.42 -14.91
N GLU A 111 -13.25 8.28 -14.61
CA GLU A 111 -12.55 7.09 -14.07
C GLU A 111 -11.35 6.68 -14.95
N LYS A 112 -11.50 6.71 -16.27
CA LYS A 112 -10.43 6.41 -17.22
C LYS A 112 -9.24 7.37 -17.11
N GLU A 113 -9.49 8.67 -16.95
CA GLU A 113 -8.43 9.68 -16.78
C GLU A 113 -7.69 9.50 -15.47
N LEU A 114 -8.41 9.09 -14.39
CA LEU A 114 -7.81 8.73 -13.11
C LEU A 114 -6.92 7.49 -13.26
N GLU A 115 -7.40 6.45 -13.93
CA GLU A 115 -6.64 5.24 -14.19
C GLU A 115 -5.35 5.53 -14.96
N GLU A 116 -5.43 6.26 -16.07
CA GLU A 116 -4.28 6.65 -16.88
C GLU A 116 -3.25 7.46 -16.05
N ALA A 117 -3.71 8.41 -15.24
CA ALA A 117 -2.84 9.19 -14.37
C ALA A 117 -2.18 8.36 -13.24
N LEU A 118 -2.87 7.34 -12.72
CA LEU A 118 -2.31 6.37 -11.77
C LEU A 118 -1.22 5.51 -12.43
N LEU A 119 -1.45 5.08 -13.67
CA LEU A 119 -0.48 4.28 -14.44
C LEU A 119 0.78 5.07 -14.80
N ASP A 120 0.64 6.32 -15.21
CA ASP A 120 1.77 7.22 -15.48
C ASP A 120 2.65 7.42 -14.23
N LYS A 121 2.06 7.30 -13.04
CA LYS A 121 2.72 7.43 -11.74
C LYS A 121 2.80 6.13 -10.97
N ILE A 122 2.80 4.98 -11.64
CA ILE A 122 2.70 3.65 -11.00
C ILE A 122 3.73 3.44 -9.89
N ARG A 123 4.93 4.01 -10.02
CA ARG A 123 5.94 3.94 -8.97
C ARG A 123 5.47 4.63 -7.68
N ASP A 124 4.87 5.81 -7.83
CA ASP A 124 4.40 6.61 -6.68
C ASP A 124 3.14 5.99 -6.09
N VAL A 125 2.29 5.38 -6.93
CA VAL A 125 1.15 4.54 -6.51
C VAL A 125 1.64 3.36 -5.67
N LEU A 126 2.62 2.60 -6.13
CA LEU A 126 3.19 1.48 -5.38
C LEU A 126 3.83 1.92 -4.05
N LEU A 127 4.47 3.10 -4.01
CA LEU A 127 4.99 3.68 -2.76
C LEU A 127 3.85 4.05 -1.80
N GLU A 128 2.75 4.59 -2.31
CA GLU A 128 1.58 4.89 -1.46
C GLU A 128 0.86 3.62 -1.04
N LEU A 129 0.67 2.62 -1.92
CA LEU A 129 0.10 1.33 -1.54
C LEU A 129 0.93 0.66 -0.44
N GLY A 130 2.24 0.65 -0.57
CA GLY A 130 3.17 0.13 0.43
C GLY A 130 3.94 -1.10 -0.04
N LYS A 131 4.73 -1.66 0.89
CA LYS A 131 5.55 -2.84 0.60
C LYS A 131 4.70 -4.08 0.35
N GLY A 132 5.12 -4.87 -0.62
CA GLY A 132 4.49 -6.16 -0.96
C GLY A 132 3.60 -6.09 -2.18
N PHE A 133 3.15 -4.92 -2.59
CA PHE A 133 2.34 -4.78 -3.81
C PHE A 133 3.19 -4.96 -5.06
N SER A 134 2.72 -5.83 -5.95
CA SER A 134 3.27 -6.08 -7.28
C SER A 134 2.18 -5.83 -8.32
N PHE A 135 2.42 -4.94 -9.27
CA PHE A 135 1.45 -4.62 -10.32
C PHE A 135 1.37 -5.78 -11.33
N VAL A 136 0.17 -6.27 -11.57
CA VAL A 136 -0.13 -7.34 -12.53
C VAL A 136 -0.62 -6.76 -13.85
N GLY A 137 -1.54 -5.79 -13.80
CA GLY A 137 -2.06 -5.14 -15.01
C GLY A 137 -3.19 -4.15 -14.71
N ASN A 138 -3.52 -3.38 -15.75
CA ASN A 138 -4.70 -2.53 -15.78
C ASN A 138 -5.68 -3.04 -16.83
N GLN A 139 -6.95 -2.65 -16.73
CA GLN A 139 -8.03 -3.13 -17.60
C GLN A 139 -7.91 -4.64 -17.81
N TYR A 140 -7.67 -5.34 -16.67
CA TYR A 140 -7.38 -6.76 -16.72
C TYR A 140 -8.62 -7.52 -17.13
N LYS A 141 -8.56 -8.14 -18.33
CA LYS A 141 -9.69 -8.86 -18.92
C LYS A 141 -9.93 -10.17 -18.19
N ILE A 142 -11.16 -10.39 -17.77
CA ILE A 142 -11.70 -11.68 -17.31
C ILE A 142 -12.90 -12.06 -18.16
N SER A 143 -13.04 -13.35 -18.46
CA SER A 143 -14.18 -13.85 -19.22
C SER A 143 -15.00 -14.81 -18.34
N VAL A 144 -16.25 -14.47 -18.11
CA VAL A 144 -17.18 -15.27 -17.29
C VAL A 144 -18.45 -15.52 -18.10
N ASP A 145 -18.83 -16.77 -18.27
CA ASP A 145 -20.00 -17.20 -19.03
C ASP A 145 -20.09 -16.58 -20.45
N GLY A 146 -18.93 -16.45 -21.12
CA GLY A 146 -18.84 -15.90 -22.47
C GLY A 146 -18.89 -14.38 -22.57
N ASN A 147 -18.99 -13.66 -21.46
CA ASN A 147 -18.94 -12.22 -21.40
C ASN A 147 -17.56 -11.75 -20.90
N ASP A 148 -17.07 -10.66 -21.48
CA ASP A 148 -15.80 -10.04 -21.10
C ASP A 148 -16.03 -8.90 -20.12
N TYR A 149 -15.25 -8.91 -19.04
CA TYR A 149 -15.23 -7.87 -18.01
C TYR A 149 -13.82 -7.36 -17.83
N TYR A 150 -13.66 -6.14 -17.32
CA TYR A 150 -12.37 -5.48 -17.18
C TYR A 150 -12.22 -4.93 -15.77
N ILE A 151 -11.16 -5.34 -15.10
CA ILE A 151 -10.78 -4.85 -13.77
C ILE A 151 -9.88 -3.64 -13.96
N ASP A 152 -10.15 -2.52 -13.29
CA ASP A 152 -9.39 -1.28 -13.46
C ASP A 152 -7.90 -1.50 -13.18
N LEU A 153 -7.55 -1.98 -11.98
CA LEU A 153 -6.16 -2.32 -11.63
C LEU A 153 -6.11 -3.67 -10.88
N LEU A 154 -5.18 -4.51 -11.27
CA LEU A 154 -4.91 -5.79 -10.60
C LEU A 154 -3.50 -5.79 -10.04
N PHE A 155 -3.38 -6.13 -8.75
CA PHE A 155 -2.10 -6.34 -8.06
C PHE A 155 -2.03 -7.74 -7.47
N TYR A 156 -0.81 -8.16 -7.13
CA TYR A 156 -0.54 -9.31 -6.27
C TYR A 156 0.26 -8.84 -5.06
N HIS A 157 -0.12 -9.29 -3.87
CA HIS A 157 0.58 -8.93 -2.65
C HIS A 157 1.47 -10.08 -2.16
N LEU A 158 2.78 -9.87 -2.18
CA LEU A 158 3.78 -10.92 -1.93
C LEU A 158 3.73 -11.49 -0.51
N GLU A 159 3.51 -10.64 0.51
CA GLU A 159 3.48 -11.09 1.91
C GLU A 159 2.13 -11.75 2.26
N LEU A 160 1.03 -11.18 1.78
CA LEU A 160 -0.31 -11.72 1.96
C LEU A 160 -0.58 -12.91 1.04
N ARG A 161 0.22 -13.10 -0.01
CA ARG A 161 0.06 -14.15 -1.02
C ARG A 161 -1.36 -14.20 -1.58
N CYS A 162 -1.87 -13.08 -2.04
CA CYS A 162 -3.19 -12.94 -2.63
C CYS A 162 -3.23 -11.91 -3.75
N TYR A 163 -4.19 -12.03 -4.62
CA TYR A 163 -4.53 -10.99 -5.58
C TYR A 163 -5.26 -9.84 -4.87
N ILE A 164 -5.08 -8.64 -5.41
CA ILE A 164 -5.79 -7.44 -4.96
C ILE A 164 -6.43 -6.80 -6.18
N VAL A 165 -7.74 -6.84 -6.22
CA VAL A 165 -8.57 -6.19 -7.23
C VAL A 165 -8.84 -4.77 -6.75
N VAL A 166 -8.46 -3.78 -7.54
CA VAL A 166 -8.72 -2.37 -7.26
C VAL A 166 -9.73 -1.85 -8.26
N GLU A 167 -10.82 -1.31 -7.74
CA GLU A 167 -11.88 -0.65 -8.49
C GLU A 167 -11.85 0.85 -8.18
N LEU A 168 -11.86 1.69 -9.21
CA LEU A 168 -11.77 3.14 -9.12
C LEU A 168 -13.14 3.78 -9.30
N LYS A 169 -13.51 4.70 -8.42
CA LYS A 169 -14.74 5.48 -8.53
C LYS A 169 -14.46 6.96 -8.31
N VAL A 170 -14.83 7.79 -9.26
CA VAL A 170 -14.67 9.26 -9.19
C VAL A 170 -15.77 9.93 -8.35
N ASN A 171 -16.69 9.15 -7.82
CA ASN A 171 -17.78 9.61 -6.96
C ASN A 171 -17.57 9.11 -5.53
N LYS A 172 -18.34 9.67 -4.59
CA LYS A 172 -18.43 9.14 -3.23
C LYS A 172 -18.91 7.69 -3.23
N PHE A 173 -18.53 6.97 -2.19
CA PHE A 173 -18.94 5.59 -1.99
C PHE A 173 -20.45 5.40 -2.16
N LYS A 174 -20.80 4.32 -2.87
CA LYS A 174 -22.17 3.81 -2.99
C LYS A 174 -22.18 2.31 -2.76
N PRO A 175 -23.17 1.75 -2.03
CA PRO A 175 -23.25 0.32 -1.74
C PRO A 175 -23.26 -0.58 -2.99
N GLU A 176 -23.77 -0.12 -4.11
CA GLU A 176 -23.83 -0.85 -5.38
C GLU A 176 -22.41 -1.18 -5.93
N TYR A 177 -21.38 -0.38 -5.63
CA TYR A 177 -20.02 -0.65 -6.08
C TYR A 177 -19.41 -1.90 -5.45
N THR A 178 -19.89 -2.28 -4.25
CA THR A 178 -19.44 -3.51 -3.58
C THR A 178 -19.89 -4.77 -4.32
N GLY A 179 -21.02 -4.72 -5.01
CA GLY A 179 -21.51 -5.84 -5.84
C GLY A 179 -20.58 -6.13 -7.02
N GLN A 180 -20.19 -5.09 -7.77
CA GLN A 180 -19.24 -5.20 -8.88
C GLN A 180 -17.88 -5.71 -8.40
N LEU A 181 -17.35 -5.11 -7.32
CA LEU A 181 -16.07 -5.52 -6.72
C LEU A 181 -16.12 -6.98 -6.25
N GLY A 182 -17.22 -7.40 -5.59
CA GLY A 182 -17.40 -8.78 -5.14
C GLY A 182 -17.42 -9.79 -6.30
N PHE A 183 -18.05 -9.44 -7.42
CA PHE A 183 -18.03 -10.24 -8.63
C PHE A 183 -16.58 -10.41 -9.16
N TYR A 184 -15.80 -9.34 -9.24
CA TYR A 184 -14.42 -9.41 -9.71
C TYR A 184 -13.52 -10.21 -8.77
N VAL A 185 -13.66 -10.07 -7.46
CA VAL A 185 -12.95 -10.86 -6.46
C VAL A 185 -13.22 -12.36 -6.66
N THR A 186 -14.49 -12.75 -6.81
CA THR A 186 -14.86 -14.14 -7.06
C THR A 186 -14.30 -14.66 -8.38
N ALA A 187 -14.40 -13.88 -9.45
CA ALA A 187 -13.87 -14.28 -10.75
C ALA A 187 -12.34 -14.47 -10.74
N ILE A 188 -11.59 -13.63 -10.03
CA ILE A 188 -10.13 -13.81 -9.87
C ILE A 188 -9.82 -15.04 -9.02
N ASP A 189 -10.57 -15.29 -7.95
CA ASP A 189 -10.41 -16.49 -7.14
C ASP A 189 -10.64 -17.78 -7.95
N GLU A 190 -11.56 -17.77 -8.88
CA GLU A 190 -11.87 -18.94 -9.74
C GLU A 190 -10.89 -19.10 -10.91
N THR A 191 -10.27 -18.02 -11.40
CA THR A 191 -9.48 -18.05 -12.64
C THR A 191 -7.97 -17.99 -12.42
N LEU A 192 -7.49 -17.15 -11.49
CA LEU A 192 -6.05 -16.89 -11.28
C LEU A 192 -5.50 -17.46 -9.98
N ARG A 193 -6.31 -17.50 -8.94
CA ARG A 193 -5.87 -17.94 -7.61
C ARG A 193 -5.39 -19.38 -7.66
N THR A 194 -4.21 -19.65 -7.09
CA THR A 194 -3.67 -20.98 -6.89
C THR A 194 -4.00 -21.54 -5.51
N LYS A 195 -3.80 -22.85 -5.30
CA LYS A 195 -4.02 -23.51 -4.00
C LYS A 195 -3.15 -22.95 -2.87
N ASN A 196 -2.05 -22.28 -3.22
CA ASN A 196 -1.11 -21.70 -2.27
C ASN A 196 -1.40 -20.25 -1.96
N ASP A 197 -2.37 -19.63 -2.62
CA ASP A 197 -2.74 -18.25 -2.41
C ASP A 197 -3.90 -18.11 -1.44
N ASN A 198 -3.87 -17.06 -0.66
CA ASN A 198 -5.00 -16.65 0.17
C ASN A 198 -6.12 -16.07 -0.71
N PRO A 199 -7.34 -15.97 -0.19
CA PRO A 199 -8.46 -15.36 -0.91
C PRO A 199 -8.13 -13.96 -1.43
N THR A 200 -8.60 -13.65 -2.63
CA THR A 200 -8.44 -12.33 -3.26
C THR A 200 -9.10 -11.23 -2.42
N ILE A 201 -8.45 -10.09 -2.35
CA ILE A 201 -8.94 -8.90 -1.63
C ILE A 201 -9.43 -7.87 -2.65
N GLY A 202 -10.63 -7.34 -2.42
CA GLY A 202 -11.16 -6.20 -3.17
C GLY A 202 -10.85 -4.89 -2.45
N LEU A 203 -10.34 -3.91 -3.19
CA LEU A 203 -10.07 -2.55 -2.73
C LEU A 203 -10.88 -1.57 -3.60
N LEU A 204 -11.82 -0.89 -2.99
CA LEU A 204 -12.61 0.15 -3.64
C LEU A 204 -12.04 1.53 -3.29
N LEU A 205 -11.56 2.25 -4.28
CA LEU A 205 -11.05 3.61 -4.13
C LEU A 205 -12.10 4.60 -4.65
N CYS A 206 -12.68 5.37 -3.73
CA CYS A 206 -13.66 6.39 -4.03
C CYS A 206 -13.09 7.79 -3.77
N LYS A 207 -13.63 8.79 -4.46
CA LYS A 207 -13.37 10.19 -4.16
C LYS A 207 -14.19 10.60 -2.93
N ASP A 208 -13.57 11.31 -1.99
CA ASP A 208 -14.23 11.92 -0.82
C ASP A 208 -15.18 13.08 -1.21
#